data_9a5e482a568ba43e5dfc2b1b3109943d
#
_entry.id   9a5e482a568ba43e5dfc2b1b3109943d
#
_cell.length_a   1.000
_cell.length_b   1.000
_cell.length_c   1.000
_cell.angle_alpha   90.00
_cell.angle_beta   90.00
_cell.angle_gamma   90.00
#
_symmetry.space_group_name_H-M   'P 1'
#
loop_
_entity.id
_entity.type
_entity.pdbx_description
1 polymer ?
#
loop_
_entity_poly.entity_id
_entity_poly.type
_entity_poly.pdbx_seq_one_letter_code
_entity_poly.pdbx_strand_id
1 'polypeptide(L)'
;MGIPELLSSVVCPGGQGDVSIVDNLLIMSVEQTRSRIDCGLQGVSKEASPDRFRGIRIFDISNLSQPKQVGAVQTCRGSHTHSVVAGPDQDGKIIVYNSGTQGVRDEEEMEECIGNIPGDNRTALFRIDVIEIPLSLIHI
;
A
#
# COMPACT_ATOMS: atom_id res chain seq x y z
N MET A 1 -2.85 -33.16 15.25
CA MET A 1 -3.45 -31.82 15.36
C MET A 1 -2.34 -30.81 15.63
N GLY A 2 -2.21 -29.78 14.79
CA GLY A 2 -1.12 -28.81 14.91
C GLY A 2 -1.44 -27.69 15.90
N ILE A 3 -0.40 -27.16 16.53
CA ILE A 3 -0.49 -25.96 17.37
C ILE A 3 0.00 -24.78 16.52
N PRO A 4 -0.76 -23.67 16.45
CA PRO A 4 -0.29 -22.48 15.74
C PRO A 4 1.02 -21.94 16.31
N GLU A 5 1.91 -21.53 15.42
CA GLU A 5 3.21 -20.95 15.78
C GLU A 5 3.40 -19.60 15.10
N LEU A 6 3.99 -18.65 15.80
CA LEU A 6 4.42 -17.39 15.21
C LEU A 6 5.77 -17.59 14.51
N LEU A 7 5.76 -17.51 13.18
CA LEU A 7 6.97 -17.75 12.38
C LEU A 7 7.83 -16.49 12.21
N SER A 8 7.21 -15.33 12.13
CA SER A 8 7.93 -14.07 11.95
C SER A 8 7.04 -12.87 12.29
N SER A 9 7.67 -11.71 12.46
CA SER A 9 7.00 -10.42 12.59
C SER A 9 7.77 -9.38 11.82
N VAL A 10 7.05 -8.56 11.03
CA VAL A 10 7.65 -7.45 10.29
C VAL A 10 7.21 -6.15 10.93
N VAL A 11 8.17 -5.33 11.36
CA VAL A 11 7.89 -4.03 11.97
C VAL A 11 7.91 -2.96 10.88
N CYS A 12 6.73 -2.52 10.49
CA CYS A 12 6.56 -1.47 9.50
C CYS A 12 5.23 -0.75 9.75
N PRO A 13 5.23 0.33 10.53
CA PRO A 13 3.99 1.01 10.92
C PRO A 13 3.16 1.44 9.71
N GLY A 14 1.85 1.20 9.76
CA GLY A 14 0.97 1.48 8.64
C GLY A 14 -0.52 1.57 8.99
N GLY A 15 -0.88 1.40 10.24
CA GLY A 15 -2.27 1.36 10.68
C GLY A 15 -2.81 -0.07 10.79
N GLN A 16 -4.07 -0.29 10.48
CA GLN A 16 -4.72 -1.60 10.64
C GLN A 16 -4.19 -2.67 9.69
N GLY A 17 -3.80 -2.31 8.49
CA GLY A 17 -3.11 -3.22 7.57
C GLY A 17 -3.98 -4.35 7.03
N ASP A 18 -5.02 -4.03 6.26
CA ASP A 18 -5.75 -5.04 5.49
C ASP A 18 -4.78 -5.78 4.56
N VAL A 19 -4.88 -7.12 4.49
CA VAL A 19 -3.95 -7.94 3.70
C VAL A 19 -4.69 -8.85 2.74
N SER A 20 -4.07 -9.08 1.58
CA SER A 20 -4.47 -10.07 0.58
C SER A 20 -3.25 -10.84 0.12
N ILE A 21 -3.45 -12.10 -0.27
CA ILE A 21 -2.37 -12.95 -0.75
C ILE A 21 -2.72 -13.44 -2.15
N VAL A 22 -1.77 -13.27 -3.07
CA VAL A 22 -1.84 -13.86 -4.42
C VAL A 22 -0.50 -14.55 -4.67
N ASP A 23 -0.54 -15.87 -4.86
CA ASP A 23 0.66 -16.71 -4.90
C ASP A 23 1.55 -16.41 -3.68
N ASN A 24 2.79 -15.99 -3.87
CA ASN A 24 3.72 -15.66 -2.80
C ASN A 24 3.85 -14.15 -2.57
N LEU A 25 2.93 -13.35 -3.09
CA LEU A 25 2.85 -11.92 -2.77
C LEU A 25 1.80 -11.66 -1.70
N LEU A 26 2.19 -10.93 -0.68
CA LEU A 26 1.28 -10.35 0.31
C LEU A 26 1.14 -8.87 0.02
N ILE A 27 -0.10 -8.44 -0.15
CA ILE A 27 -0.45 -7.03 -0.43
C ILE A 27 -1.01 -6.46 0.86
N MET A 28 -0.42 -5.36 1.35
CA MET A 28 -0.81 -4.76 2.62
C MET A 28 -1.21 -3.31 2.46
N SER A 29 -2.40 -2.98 2.94
CA SER A 29 -2.90 -1.61 3.02
C SER A 29 -2.16 -0.79 4.07
N VAL A 30 -1.84 0.47 3.74
CA VAL A 30 -1.24 1.42 4.67
C VAL A 30 -2.09 2.69 4.70
N GLU A 31 -2.79 2.91 5.80
CA GLU A 31 -3.68 4.05 5.96
C GLU A 31 -3.11 5.15 6.87
N GLN A 32 -2.21 4.79 7.78
CA GLN A 32 -1.71 5.73 8.77
C GLN A 32 -0.97 6.91 8.13
N THR A 33 -1.31 8.12 8.55
CA THR A 33 -0.77 9.34 7.95
C THR A 33 0.68 9.62 8.34
N ARG A 34 1.22 8.91 9.32
CA ARG A 34 2.59 9.08 9.80
C ARG A 34 3.54 7.99 9.35
N SER A 35 3.11 7.11 8.47
CA SER A 35 3.95 6.02 7.96
C SER A 35 5.07 6.55 7.09
N ARG A 36 6.21 5.84 7.12
CA ARG A 36 7.41 6.19 6.36
C ARG A 36 7.71 5.17 5.28
N ILE A 37 8.35 5.63 4.22
CA ILE A 37 8.86 4.76 3.15
C ILE A 37 9.79 3.69 3.72
N ASP A 38 10.64 4.06 4.69
CA ASP A 38 11.65 3.19 5.29
C ASP A 38 11.15 2.36 6.48
N CYS A 39 9.85 2.36 6.76
CA CYS A 39 9.24 1.69 7.92
C CYS A 39 9.74 2.21 9.28
N GLY A 40 10.31 3.41 9.32
CA GLY A 40 10.85 3.98 10.54
C GLY A 40 9.79 4.23 11.61
N LEU A 41 10.13 3.93 12.87
CA LEU A 41 9.21 4.09 13.99
C LEU A 41 8.97 5.55 14.38
N GLN A 42 9.88 6.45 14.01
CA GLN A 42 9.76 7.88 14.30
C GLN A 42 8.59 8.55 13.59
N GLY A 43 8.09 7.92 12.52
CA GLY A 43 7.02 8.50 11.71
C GLY A 43 7.44 9.75 10.96
N VAL A 44 6.46 10.52 10.51
CA VAL A 44 6.65 11.84 9.88
C VAL A 44 5.74 12.86 10.55
N SER A 45 6.12 14.14 10.48
CA SER A 45 5.31 15.25 11.00
C SER A 45 4.05 15.46 10.16
N LYS A 46 3.21 16.42 10.56
CA LYS A 46 1.99 16.77 9.81
C LYS A 46 2.28 17.51 8.50
N GLU A 47 3.46 18.10 8.40
CA GLU A 47 3.85 18.87 7.23
C GLU A 47 4.23 17.95 6.07
N ALA A 48 4.28 18.49 4.85
CA ALA A 48 4.73 17.73 3.68
C ALA A 48 6.12 17.14 3.92
N SER A 49 6.30 15.87 3.58
CA SER A 49 7.55 15.15 3.80
C SER A 49 7.82 14.17 2.66
N PRO A 50 9.06 14.14 2.12
CA PRO A 50 9.44 13.16 1.11
C PRO A 50 9.52 11.73 1.69
N ASP A 51 9.52 11.58 3.01
CA ASP A 51 9.63 10.29 3.68
C ASP A 51 8.27 9.62 3.93
N ARG A 52 7.16 10.35 3.71
CA ARG A 52 5.82 9.83 3.99
C ARG A 52 5.45 8.71 3.03
N PHE A 53 4.89 7.64 3.58
CA PHE A 53 4.28 6.58 2.81
C PHE A 53 2.78 6.49 3.09
N ARG A 54 1.99 6.46 2.02
CA ARG A 54 0.56 6.14 2.05
C ARG A 54 0.23 5.31 0.83
N GLY A 55 -0.39 4.15 1.01
CA GLY A 55 -0.78 3.33 -0.12
C GLY A 55 -0.71 1.84 0.17
N ILE A 56 -0.05 1.11 -0.69
CA ILE A 56 0.03 -0.35 -0.62
C ILE A 56 1.49 -0.78 -0.60
N ARG A 57 1.84 -1.64 0.36
CA ARG A 57 3.13 -2.34 0.39
C ARG A 57 2.96 -3.75 -0.14
N ILE A 58 3.98 -4.25 -0.79
CA ILE A 58 3.97 -5.60 -1.38
C ILE A 58 5.17 -6.36 -0.83
N PHE A 59 4.90 -7.53 -0.25
CA PHE A 59 5.92 -8.38 0.34
C PHE A 59 5.99 -9.71 -0.39
N ASP A 60 7.20 -10.20 -0.59
CA ASP A 60 7.46 -11.59 -0.97
C ASP A 60 7.42 -12.44 0.31
N ILE A 61 6.52 -13.40 0.36
CA ILE A 61 6.36 -14.33 1.47
C ILE A 61 6.76 -15.77 1.12
N SER A 62 7.59 -15.95 0.10
CA SER A 62 8.10 -17.28 -0.27
C SER A 62 8.81 -17.95 0.92
N ASN A 63 9.52 -17.16 1.74
CA ASN A 63 10.06 -17.61 3.01
C ASN A 63 9.26 -16.98 4.14
N LEU A 64 8.38 -17.75 4.77
CA LEU A 64 7.50 -17.28 5.83
C LEU A 64 8.23 -16.76 7.07
N SER A 65 9.47 -17.21 7.28
CA SER A 65 10.30 -16.73 8.39
C SER A 65 10.98 -15.39 8.11
N GLN A 66 11.01 -14.97 6.85
CA GLN A 66 11.69 -13.75 6.41
C GLN A 66 10.91 -13.06 5.28
N PRO A 67 9.72 -12.54 5.56
CA PRO A 67 9.00 -11.73 4.57
C PRO A 67 9.84 -10.53 4.13
N LYS A 68 9.84 -10.24 2.84
CA LYS A 68 10.68 -9.19 2.26
C LYS A 68 9.83 -8.23 1.43
N GLN A 69 9.90 -6.94 1.71
CA GLN A 69 9.22 -5.96 0.87
C GLN A 69 9.88 -5.88 -0.50
N VAL A 70 9.09 -6.08 -1.54
CA VAL A 70 9.55 -6.09 -2.94
C VAL A 70 8.93 -5.00 -3.78
N GLY A 71 7.95 -4.28 -3.25
CA GLY A 71 7.33 -3.18 -3.96
C GLY A 71 6.44 -2.34 -3.07
N ALA A 72 6.07 -1.19 -3.58
CA ALA A 72 5.16 -0.27 -2.91
C ALA A 72 4.50 0.65 -3.94
N VAL A 73 3.27 1.06 -3.65
CA VAL A 73 2.54 2.03 -4.47
C VAL A 73 2.06 3.15 -3.56
N GLN A 74 2.48 4.37 -3.85
CA GLN A 74 2.03 5.58 -3.17
C GLN A 74 0.67 6.00 -3.70
N THR A 75 -0.24 6.42 -2.83
CA THR A 75 -1.55 6.95 -3.19
C THR A 75 -1.81 8.27 -2.48
N CYS A 76 -2.80 9.01 -2.93
CA CYS A 76 -3.12 10.33 -2.37
C CYS A 76 -3.76 10.26 -0.98
N ARG A 77 -4.48 9.17 -0.66
CA ARG A 77 -5.26 9.07 0.58
C ARG A 77 -4.96 7.80 1.36
N GLY A 78 -3.90 7.08 1.03
CA GLY A 78 -3.57 5.82 1.65
C GLY A 78 -4.48 4.68 1.19
N SER A 79 -4.49 3.61 1.96
CA SER A 79 -5.34 2.45 1.72
C SER A 79 -5.88 1.95 3.05
N HIS A 80 -7.19 2.08 3.25
CA HIS A 80 -7.87 1.45 4.38
C HIS A 80 -8.08 -0.03 4.09
N THR A 81 -8.66 -0.30 2.92
CA THR A 81 -8.85 -1.65 2.39
C THR A 81 -8.55 -1.64 0.89
N HIS A 82 -8.30 -2.82 0.35
CA HIS A 82 -8.12 -3.03 -1.07
C HIS A 82 -8.80 -4.32 -1.49
N SER A 83 -9.01 -4.50 -2.80
CA SER A 83 -9.59 -5.72 -3.34
C SER A 83 -8.79 -6.18 -4.55
N VAL A 84 -8.40 -7.44 -4.56
CA VAL A 84 -7.85 -8.08 -5.76
C VAL A 84 -9.03 -8.44 -6.64
N VAL A 85 -9.16 -7.77 -7.79
CA VAL A 85 -10.34 -7.88 -8.65
C VAL A 85 -10.12 -8.72 -9.90
N ALA A 86 -8.87 -8.92 -10.30
CA ALA A 86 -8.54 -9.70 -11.48
C ALA A 86 -7.12 -10.26 -11.41
N GLY A 87 -6.90 -11.36 -12.11
CA GLY A 87 -5.60 -11.98 -12.28
C GLY A 87 -5.30 -13.10 -11.31
N PRO A 88 -4.09 -13.72 -11.41
CA PRO A 88 -3.07 -13.36 -12.41
C PRO A 88 -3.52 -13.62 -13.84
N ASP A 89 -3.17 -12.72 -14.75
CA ASP A 89 -3.40 -12.90 -16.18
C ASP A 89 -2.26 -13.71 -16.82
N GLN A 90 -2.23 -13.80 -18.16
CA GLN A 90 -1.21 -14.55 -18.90
C GLN A 90 0.20 -13.99 -18.69
N ASP A 91 0.31 -12.69 -18.40
CA ASP A 91 1.58 -12.01 -18.16
C ASP A 91 1.97 -11.98 -16.68
N GLY A 92 1.21 -12.67 -15.83
CA GLY A 92 1.45 -12.71 -14.39
C GLY A 92 1.12 -11.40 -13.69
N LYS A 93 0.12 -10.68 -14.16
CA LYS A 93 -0.31 -9.39 -13.58
C LYS A 93 -1.62 -9.55 -12.84
N ILE A 94 -1.72 -8.88 -11.70
CA ILE A 94 -2.96 -8.76 -10.93
C ILE A 94 -3.41 -7.32 -10.89
N ILE A 95 -4.72 -7.13 -10.78
CA ILE A 95 -5.33 -5.79 -10.64
C ILE A 95 -5.91 -5.66 -9.25
N VAL A 96 -5.56 -4.59 -8.59
CA VAL A 96 -6.03 -4.25 -7.26
C VAL A 96 -6.77 -2.92 -7.31
N TYR A 97 -7.95 -2.88 -6.74
CA TYR A 97 -8.70 -1.64 -6.51
C TYR A 97 -8.44 -1.17 -5.09
N ASN A 98 -8.13 0.10 -4.96
CA ASN A 98 -7.81 0.74 -3.69
C ASN A 98 -8.66 1.97 -3.47
N SER A 99 -9.13 2.15 -2.25
CA SER A 99 -9.80 3.36 -1.82
C SER A 99 -9.25 3.80 -0.46
N GLY A 100 -8.75 5.02 -0.42
CA GLY A 100 -8.24 5.61 0.81
C GLY A 100 -9.32 6.34 1.60
N THR A 101 -9.12 6.43 2.91
CA THR A 101 -10.05 7.10 3.83
C THR A 101 -9.47 8.35 4.49
N GLN A 102 -8.17 8.54 4.37
CA GLN A 102 -7.51 9.70 4.95
C GLN A 102 -7.73 10.98 4.12
N GLY A 103 -7.40 12.13 4.67
CA GLY A 103 -7.36 13.36 3.90
C GLY A 103 -6.37 13.26 2.73
N VAL A 104 -6.58 14.08 1.71
CA VAL A 104 -5.67 14.13 0.57
C VAL A 104 -4.32 14.68 1.04
N ARG A 105 -3.23 13.99 0.71
CA ARG A 105 -1.87 14.44 1.05
C ARG A 105 -1.51 15.68 0.23
N ASP A 106 -0.48 16.40 0.69
CA ASP A 106 -0.01 17.63 0.06
C ASP A 106 0.52 17.38 -1.36
N GLU A 107 0.23 18.32 -2.26
CA GLU A 107 0.74 18.28 -3.64
C GLU A 107 2.27 18.30 -3.71
N GLU A 108 2.93 18.88 -2.69
CA GLU A 108 4.40 18.83 -2.60
C GLU A 108 4.93 17.41 -2.42
N GLU A 109 4.12 16.48 -1.88
CA GLU A 109 4.49 15.07 -1.76
C GLU A 109 4.20 14.29 -3.04
N MET A 110 3.06 14.58 -3.68
CA MET A 110 2.62 13.96 -4.94
C MET A 110 1.78 14.96 -5.73
N GLU A 111 2.26 15.37 -6.87
CA GLU A 111 1.67 16.45 -7.68
C GLU A 111 0.21 16.20 -8.06
N GLU A 112 -0.17 14.95 -8.32
CA GLU A 112 -1.53 14.61 -8.71
C GLU A 112 -2.53 14.58 -7.55
N CYS A 113 -2.10 14.83 -6.32
CA CYS A 113 -2.95 14.78 -5.13
C CYS A 113 -3.68 16.10 -4.92
N ILE A 114 -4.75 16.30 -5.65
CA ILE A 114 -5.55 17.53 -5.62
C ILE A 114 -6.71 17.33 -4.64
N GLY A 115 -6.86 18.25 -3.70
CA GLY A 115 -7.95 18.28 -2.74
C GLY A 115 -9.29 18.67 -3.39
N ASN A 116 -10.30 18.91 -2.56
CA ASN A 116 -11.61 19.27 -3.05
C ASN A 116 -11.64 20.77 -3.36
N ILE A 117 -11.47 21.10 -4.63
CA ILE A 117 -11.61 22.46 -5.15
C ILE A 117 -12.93 22.52 -5.92
N PRO A 118 -13.89 23.38 -5.56
CA PRO A 118 -15.17 23.47 -6.27
C PRO A 118 -15.00 23.64 -7.78
N GLY A 119 -15.65 22.76 -8.54
CA GLY A 119 -15.57 22.77 -10.00
C GLY A 119 -14.38 22.01 -10.60
N ASP A 120 -13.46 21.51 -9.77
CA ASP A 120 -12.31 20.73 -10.24
C ASP A 120 -12.60 19.23 -10.08
N ASN A 121 -12.74 18.53 -11.21
CA ASN A 121 -13.02 17.08 -11.22
C ASN A 121 -11.77 16.20 -11.10
N ARG A 122 -10.59 16.79 -10.96
CA ARG A 122 -9.33 16.04 -10.74
C ARG A 122 -9.12 15.66 -9.27
N THR A 123 -10.08 15.98 -8.41
CA THR A 123 -9.97 15.73 -6.97
C THR A 123 -9.63 14.28 -6.64
N ALA A 124 -8.76 14.09 -5.66
CA ALA A 124 -8.43 12.77 -5.13
C ALA A 124 -9.40 12.29 -4.03
N LEU A 125 -10.42 13.09 -3.68
CA LEU A 125 -11.31 12.77 -2.56
C LEU A 125 -12.22 11.56 -2.83
N PHE A 126 -12.72 11.39 -4.03
CA PHE A 126 -13.75 10.38 -4.33
C PHE A 126 -13.35 9.53 -5.53
N ARG A 127 -12.13 9.01 -5.52
CA ARG A 127 -11.65 8.18 -6.62
C ARG A 127 -11.23 6.80 -6.11
N ILE A 128 -11.24 5.85 -7.02
CA ILE A 128 -10.68 4.53 -6.82
C ILE A 128 -9.37 4.48 -7.59
N ASP A 129 -8.30 4.07 -6.92
CA ASP A 129 -7.03 3.83 -7.58
C ASP A 129 -7.04 2.40 -8.15
N VAL A 130 -6.68 2.27 -9.41
CA VAL A 130 -6.54 0.97 -10.07
C VAL A 130 -5.05 0.67 -10.20
N ILE A 131 -4.62 -0.39 -9.53
CA ILE A 131 -3.20 -0.72 -9.38
C ILE A 131 -2.92 -2.05 -10.08
N GLU A 132 -1.93 -2.05 -10.97
CA GLU A 132 -1.44 -3.27 -11.59
C GLU A 132 -0.16 -3.72 -10.87
N ILE A 133 -0.13 -4.98 -10.45
CA ILE A 133 1.02 -5.55 -9.73
C ILE A 133 1.50 -6.77 -10.50
N PRO A 134 2.76 -6.78 -10.99
CA PRO A 134 3.33 -7.94 -11.64
C PRO A 134 3.84 -8.97 -10.61
N LEU A 135 3.49 -10.24 -10.78
CA LEU A 135 4.00 -11.32 -9.93
C LEU A 135 5.53 -11.49 -10.04
N SER A 136 6.13 -10.97 -11.12
CA SER A 136 7.58 -11.00 -11.32
C SER A 136 8.36 -10.27 -10.22
N LEU A 137 7.70 -9.48 -9.38
CA LEU A 137 8.34 -8.88 -8.19
C LEU A 137 8.99 -9.92 -7.27
N ILE A 138 8.49 -11.16 -7.26
CA ILE A 138 9.06 -12.25 -6.47
C ILE A 138 10.49 -12.58 -6.91
N HIS A 139 10.85 -12.31 -8.15
CA HIS A 139 12.14 -12.68 -8.75
C HIS A 139 13.15 -11.52 -8.78
N ILE A 140 12.89 -10.44 -8.09
CA ILE A 140 13.80 -9.28 -8.02
C ILE A 140 14.87 -9.48 -6.95
#